data_b56972bee8b1bf5a3092355fc0906362
#
_entry.id   b56972bee8b1bf5a3092355fc0906362
#
_cell.length_a   1.000
_cell.length_b   1.000
_cell.length_c   1.000
_cell.angle_alpha   90.00
_cell.angle_beta   90.00
_cell.angle_gamma   90.00
#
_symmetry.space_group_name_H-M   'P 1'
#
loop_
_entity.id
_entity.type
_entity.pdbx_description
1 polymer ?
#
loop_
_entity_poly.entity_id
_entity_poly.type
_entity_poly.pdbx_seq_one_letter_code
_entity_poly.pdbx_strand_id
1 'polypeptide(L)'
;MFFFMTSFNLILPELNNYISILDGADKKGLIITLFTISAAISRPFSGKLADTIGRKKVIYLGIICSFFVMLIYPFSCSVLFFLILRFLHGFSAGFAPTGATALLTDLIPEKSRGHAMGIWGTFISLGIGVGQTLGSWIYLSFGFTILFLIGALFSLIAFILVFWIKETLVNQQKFNFKLLRISWKDVFEPNVLPAAFVMLLSAMCSGMIFVLTPDLSTYLGISNKGFFFGIYVIATILIRLLTSSLSDRIGREKTLLIGCFILVISMLLVGTSNSIVSYIIAAIIFGIATGITSPTMFAWTADLSHEDRRGVGAGTMFIALEFGIMFGALLTLVSYDSTKSTIFLTFLIGAIMATIACIYLIVIIARKQKANTLD
;
A
#
# COMPACT_ATOMS: atom_id res chain seq x y z
N MET A 1 -3.52 -11.32 9.63
CA MET A 1 -3.22 -10.17 8.71
C MET A 1 -4.47 -9.56 8.11
N PHE A 2 -5.43 -10.34 7.65
CA PHE A 2 -6.70 -9.84 7.13
C PHE A 2 -7.35 -8.79 8.05
N PHE A 3 -7.64 -9.12 9.30
CA PHE A 3 -8.27 -8.20 10.26
C PHE A 3 -7.45 -6.91 10.51
N PHE A 4 -6.12 -7.02 10.58
CA PHE A 4 -5.27 -5.85 10.74
C PHE A 4 -5.33 -4.93 9.51
N MET A 5 -5.29 -5.50 8.29
CA MET A 5 -5.44 -4.71 7.05
C MET A 5 -6.83 -4.10 6.95
N THR A 6 -7.88 -4.82 7.33
CA THR A 6 -9.25 -4.31 7.37
C THR A 6 -9.36 -3.12 8.33
N SER A 7 -8.75 -3.20 9.52
CA SER A 7 -8.81 -2.16 10.54
C SER A 7 -8.43 -0.78 9.99
N PHE A 8 -7.21 -0.60 9.50
CA PHE A 8 -6.77 0.72 9.09
C PHE A 8 -7.27 1.14 7.70
N ASN A 9 -7.65 0.20 6.84
CA ASN A 9 -8.27 0.52 5.55
C ASN A 9 -9.76 0.90 5.67
N LEU A 10 -10.41 0.50 6.74
CA LEU A 10 -11.82 0.81 7.02
C LEU A 10 -12.08 2.33 7.04
N ILE A 11 -11.18 3.08 7.62
CA ILE A 11 -11.33 4.53 7.78
C ILE A 11 -10.94 5.32 6.53
N LEU A 12 -10.13 4.73 5.64
CA LEU A 12 -9.47 5.43 4.53
C LEU A 12 -10.44 6.24 3.64
N PRO A 13 -11.58 5.71 3.18
CA PRO A 13 -12.49 6.45 2.30
C PRO A 13 -13.11 7.70 2.94
N GLU A 14 -13.24 7.72 4.27
CA GLU A 14 -13.93 8.79 5.01
C GLU A 14 -12.97 9.81 5.66
N LEU A 15 -11.66 9.60 5.57
CA LEU A 15 -10.69 10.49 6.20
C LEU A 15 -10.72 11.91 5.63
N ASN A 16 -10.96 12.05 4.31
CA ASN A 16 -11.13 13.37 3.67
C ASN A 16 -12.32 14.13 4.25
N ASN A 17 -13.43 13.42 4.52
CA ASN A 17 -14.59 13.98 5.14
C ASN A 17 -14.29 14.38 6.60
N TYR A 18 -13.63 13.50 7.34
CA TYR A 18 -13.29 13.76 8.74
C TYR A 18 -12.37 14.98 8.92
N ILE A 19 -11.31 15.10 8.10
CA ILE A 19 -10.41 16.28 8.20
C ILE A 19 -11.13 17.57 7.76
N SER A 20 -12.09 17.48 6.82
CA SER A 20 -12.87 18.65 6.40
C SER A 20 -13.82 19.15 7.50
N ILE A 21 -14.35 18.27 8.35
CA ILE A 21 -15.14 18.65 9.54
C ILE A 21 -14.27 19.37 10.58
N LEU A 22 -12.95 19.10 10.58
CA LEU A 22 -11.96 19.75 11.44
C LEU A 22 -11.39 21.05 10.82
N ASP A 23 -11.98 21.59 9.75
CA ASP A 23 -11.49 22.75 8.98
C ASP A 23 -10.14 22.55 8.27
N GLY A 24 -9.82 21.31 7.91
CA GLY A 24 -8.55 20.93 7.26
C GLY A 24 -8.71 20.46 5.80
N ALA A 25 -9.71 20.96 5.06
CA ALA A 25 -9.98 20.51 3.69
C ALA A 25 -8.80 20.70 2.71
N ASP A 26 -7.95 21.71 2.95
CA ASP A 26 -6.71 21.99 2.21
C ASP A 26 -5.58 20.99 2.49
N LYS A 27 -5.72 20.13 3.50
CA LYS A 27 -4.67 19.23 4.01
C LYS A 27 -4.93 17.74 3.77
N LYS A 28 -5.88 17.41 2.88
CA LYS A 28 -6.25 16.00 2.57
C LYS A 28 -5.05 15.14 2.16
N GLY A 29 -4.16 15.66 1.33
CA GLY A 29 -2.94 14.96 0.93
C GLY A 29 -2.01 14.59 2.09
N LEU A 30 -1.98 15.41 3.18
CA LEU A 30 -1.16 15.12 4.36
C LEU A 30 -1.63 13.87 5.13
N ILE A 31 -2.90 13.50 5.01
CA ILE A 31 -3.47 12.31 5.66
C ILE A 31 -2.70 11.05 5.23
N ILE A 32 -2.50 10.90 3.93
CA ILE A 32 -1.79 9.75 3.35
C ILE A 32 -0.28 9.94 3.51
N THR A 33 0.23 11.16 3.25
CA THR A 33 1.66 11.48 3.35
C THR A 33 2.24 11.14 4.72
N LEU A 34 1.62 11.61 5.81
CA LEU A 34 2.13 11.38 7.16
C LEU A 34 2.06 9.90 7.57
N PHE A 35 1.03 9.20 7.13
CA PHE A 35 0.91 7.77 7.34
C PHE A 35 2.02 7.00 6.63
N THR A 36 2.24 7.26 5.34
CA THR A 36 3.21 6.52 4.53
C THR A 36 4.65 6.85 4.90
N ILE A 37 4.96 8.12 5.23
CA ILE A 37 6.32 8.48 5.69
C ILE A 37 6.65 7.79 7.01
N SER A 38 5.70 7.73 7.95
CA SER A 38 5.89 7.02 9.21
C SER A 38 6.06 5.52 8.98
N ALA A 39 5.27 4.92 8.08
CA ALA A 39 5.40 3.52 7.69
C ALA A 39 6.79 3.25 7.08
N ALA A 40 7.25 4.09 6.13
CA ALA A 40 8.55 3.95 5.50
C ALA A 40 9.70 4.04 6.50
N ILE A 41 9.68 5.05 7.38
CA ILE A 41 10.70 5.23 8.42
C ILE A 41 10.73 4.04 9.39
N SER A 42 9.58 3.48 9.73
CA SER A 42 9.49 2.39 10.71
C SER A 42 9.93 1.02 10.18
N ARG A 43 9.92 0.80 8.85
CA ARG A 43 10.25 -0.51 8.25
C ARG A 43 11.68 -1.02 8.56
N PRO A 44 12.76 -0.24 8.43
CA PRO A 44 14.09 -0.70 8.78
C PRO A 44 14.20 -1.12 10.26
N PHE A 45 13.54 -0.35 11.15
CA PHE A 45 13.54 -0.67 12.58
C PHE A 45 12.76 -1.94 12.87
N SER A 46 11.56 -2.08 12.29
CA SER A 46 10.72 -3.26 12.49
C SER A 46 11.36 -4.52 11.95
N GLY A 47 12.06 -4.46 10.81
CA GLY A 47 12.82 -5.58 10.25
C GLY A 47 13.90 -6.05 11.21
N LYS A 48 14.79 -5.14 11.63
CA LYS A 48 15.87 -5.46 12.57
C LYS A 48 15.36 -5.96 13.91
N LEU A 49 14.31 -5.33 14.44
CA LEU A 49 13.71 -5.77 15.70
C LEU A 49 13.05 -7.14 15.55
N ALA A 50 12.39 -7.43 14.43
CA ALA A 50 11.85 -8.75 14.16
C ALA A 50 12.95 -9.83 14.18
N ASP A 51 14.13 -9.55 13.63
CA ASP A 51 15.26 -10.49 13.59
C ASP A 51 16.03 -10.61 14.91
N THR A 52 15.80 -9.72 15.86
CA THR A 52 16.57 -9.67 17.10
C THR A 52 15.75 -9.95 18.36
N ILE A 53 14.60 -9.27 18.54
CA ILE A 53 13.79 -9.40 19.75
C ILE A 53 12.61 -10.37 19.61
N GLY A 54 12.24 -10.73 18.38
CA GLY A 54 11.18 -11.70 18.07
C GLY A 54 10.15 -11.16 17.09
N ARG A 55 9.68 -12.05 16.19
CA ARG A 55 8.67 -11.77 15.16
C ARG A 55 7.35 -11.31 15.80
N LYS A 56 6.89 -12.09 16.77
CA LYS A 56 5.62 -11.88 17.46
C LYS A 56 5.56 -10.56 18.23
N LYS A 57 6.66 -10.16 18.88
CA LYS A 57 6.74 -8.88 19.60
C LYS A 57 6.58 -7.68 18.68
N VAL A 58 7.18 -7.75 17.49
CA VAL A 58 7.07 -6.69 16.46
C VAL A 58 5.66 -6.61 15.91
N ILE A 59 5.00 -7.75 15.67
CA ILE A 59 3.59 -7.79 15.26
C ILE A 59 2.72 -7.11 16.32
N TYR A 60 2.90 -7.45 17.60
CA TYR A 60 2.14 -6.87 18.71
C TYR A 60 2.33 -5.37 18.81
N LEU A 61 3.56 -4.85 18.69
CA LEU A 61 3.82 -3.41 18.72
C LEU A 61 2.99 -2.67 17.65
N GLY A 62 2.97 -3.20 16.41
CA GLY A 62 2.17 -2.62 15.34
C GLY A 62 0.67 -2.68 15.63
N ILE A 63 0.14 -3.83 16.04
CA ILE A 63 -1.30 -4.00 16.30
C ILE A 63 -1.76 -3.15 17.50
N ILE A 64 -0.99 -3.12 18.59
CA ILE A 64 -1.30 -2.32 19.78
C ILE A 64 -1.32 -0.82 19.41
N CYS A 65 -0.35 -0.35 18.64
CA CYS A 65 -0.33 1.02 18.16
C CYS A 65 -1.58 1.34 17.34
N SER A 66 -1.95 0.49 16.39
CA SER A 66 -3.19 0.66 15.59
C SER A 66 -4.44 0.69 16.47
N PHE A 67 -4.55 -0.21 17.43
CA PHE A 67 -5.69 -0.30 18.36
C PHE A 67 -5.88 1.00 19.14
N PHE A 68 -4.82 1.49 19.79
CA PHE A 68 -4.92 2.72 20.60
C PHE A 68 -5.18 3.95 19.72
N VAL A 69 -4.53 4.07 18.57
CA VAL A 69 -4.77 5.19 17.65
C VAL A 69 -6.22 5.19 17.17
N MET A 70 -6.80 4.03 16.85
CA MET A 70 -8.21 3.92 16.48
C MET A 70 -9.15 4.37 17.60
N LEU A 71 -8.85 4.04 18.87
CA LEU A 71 -9.64 4.49 20.03
C LEU A 71 -9.53 6.01 20.27
N ILE A 72 -8.42 6.63 19.88
CA ILE A 72 -8.16 8.05 20.13
C ILE A 72 -8.75 8.93 19.00
N TYR A 73 -8.92 8.44 17.77
CA TYR A 73 -9.47 9.23 16.66
C TYR A 73 -10.77 9.98 16.98
N PRO A 74 -11.78 9.38 17.66
CA PRO A 74 -13.03 10.09 17.98
C PRO A 74 -12.84 11.37 18.81
N PHE A 75 -11.71 11.48 19.53
CA PHE A 75 -11.36 12.61 20.38
C PHE A 75 -10.52 13.69 19.67
N SER A 76 -10.37 13.58 18.34
CA SER A 76 -9.59 14.55 17.57
C SER A 76 -10.33 15.90 17.50
N CYS A 77 -9.82 16.91 18.21
CA CYS A 77 -10.41 18.25 18.28
C CYS A 77 -9.75 19.25 17.32
N SER A 78 -8.68 18.86 16.62
CA SER A 78 -7.96 19.74 15.70
C SER A 78 -7.30 18.96 14.57
N VAL A 79 -7.07 19.64 13.45
CA VAL A 79 -6.35 19.09 12.28
C VAL A 79 -4.96 18.59 12.67
N LEU A 80 -4.22 19.36 13.48
CA LEU A 80 -2.86 18.99 13.90
C LEU A 80 -2.87 17.70 14.71
N PHE A 81 -3.78 17.57 15.68
CA PHE A 81 -3.87 16.37 16.51
C PHE A 81 -4.25 15.15 15.66
N PHE A 82 -5.21 15.30 14.74
CA PHE A 82 -5.57 14.25 13.81
C PHE A 82 -4.38 13.81 12.92
N LEU A 83 -3.60 14.75 12.40
CA LEU A 83 -2.42 14.46 11.58
C LEU A 83 -1.30 13.77 12.39
N ILE A 84 -1.12 14.13 13.67
CA ILE A 84 -0.22 13.39 14.57
C ILE A 84 -0.70 11.94 14.74
N LEU A 85 -1.99 11.71 14.94
CA LEU A 85 -2.54 10.36 15.01
C LEU A 85 -2.34 9.59 13.69
N ARG A 86 -2.45 10.25 12.54
CA ARG A 86 -2.15 9.63 11.23
C ARG A 86 -0.69 9.18 11.14
N PHE A 87 0.24 10.02 11.62
CA PHE A 87 1.66 9.67 11.68
C PHE A 87 1.90 8.46 12.60
N LEU A 88 1.33 8.44 13.80
CA LEU A 88 1.43 7.31 14.72
C LEU A 88 0.79 6.03 14.14
N HIS A 89 -0.33 6.18 13.44
CA HIS A 89 -0.99 5.05 12.79
C HIS A 89 -0.13 4.43 11.67
N GLY A 90 0.61 5.27 10.92
CA GLY A 90 1.55 4.80 9.91
C GLY A 90 2.65 3.90 10.47
N PHE A 91 3.14 4.20 11.68
CA PHE A 91 4.08 3.35 12.39
C PHE A 91 3.57 1.91 12.54
N SER A 92 2.27 1.72 12.86
CA SER A 92 1.66 0.39 12.96
C SER A 92 1.76 -0.41 11.67
N ALA A 93 1.58 0.27 10.52
CA ALA A 93 1.66 -0.35 9.19
C ALA A 93 3.09 -0.75 8.79
N GLY A 94 4.11 -0.11 9.36
CA GLY A 94 5.50 -0.53 9.18
C GLY A 94 5.90 -1.72 10.07
N PHE A 95 5.27 -1.90 11.22
CA PHE A 95 5.65 -2.94 12.19
C PHE A 95 4.91 -4.26 11.99
N ALA A 96 3.59 -4.27 12.04
CA ALA A 96 2.81 -5.50 12.05
C ALA A 96 3.00 -6.35 10.77
N PRO A 97 2.94 -5.80 9.54
CA PRO A 97 3.16 -6.59 8.32
C PRO A 97 4.58 -7.12 8.20
N THR A 98 5.59 -6.35 8.63
CA THR A 98 7.00 -6.77 8.56
C THR A 98 7.23 -7.99 9.45
N GLY A 99 6.83 -7.91 10.72
CA GLY A 99 6.96 -9.04 11.64
C GLY A 99 6.15 -10.26 11.19
N ALA A 100 4.95 -10.05 10.66
CA ALA A 100 4.10 -11.13 10.20
C ALA A 100 4.63 -11.82 8.92
N THR A 101 5.22 -11.07 7.99
CA THR A 101 5.87 -11.65 6.81
C THR A 101 7.10 -12.47 7.20
N ALA A 102 7.94 -11.98 8.12
CA ALA A 102 9.09 -12.70 8.63
C ALA A 102 8.66 -14.00 9.33
N LEU A 103 7.66 -13.94 10.22
CA LEU A 103 7.11 -15.11 10.90
C LEU A 103 6.56 -16.16 9.93
N LEU A 104 5.83 -15.72 8.90
CA LEU A 104 5.30 -16.60 7.88
C LEU A 104 6.43 -17.30 7.09
N THR A 105 7.49 -16.55 6.75
CA THR A 105 8.65 -17.08 6.02
C THR A 105 9.38 -18.16 6.82
N ASP A 106 9.46 -18.01 8.14
CA ASP A 106 10.07 -19.00 9.03
C ASP A 106 9.27 -20.31 9.13
N LEU A 107 7.94 -20.22 9.04
CA LEU A 107 7.04 -21.38 9.21
C LEU A 107 6.91 -22.24 7.95
N ILE A 108 7.25 -21.70 6.78
CA ILE A 108 6.95 -22.35 5.50
C ILE A 108 8.23 -22.91 4.87
N PRO A 109 8.24 -24.21 4.47
CA PRO A 109 9.32 -24.80 3.71
C PRO A 109 9.59 -24.04 2.41
N GLU A 110 10.86 -23.96 1.99
CA GLU A 110 11.29 -23.21 0.80
C GLU A 110 10.50 -23.57 -0.46
N LYS A 111 10.24 -24.86 -0.66
CA LYS A 111 9.48 -25.38 -1.82
C LYS A 111 8.05 -24.85 -1.92
N SER A 112 7.43 -24.46 -0.79
CA SER A 112 6.04 -24.01 -0.71
C SER A 112 5.92 -22.50 -0.48
N ARG A 113 7.05 -21.80 -0.31
CA ARG A 113 7.09 -20.38 0.10
C ARG A 113 6.37 -19.48 -0.89
N GLY A 114 6.55 -19.68 -2.18
CA GLY A 114 5.88 -18.87 -3.22
C GLY A 114 4.36 -18.99 -3.17
N HIS A 115 3.84 -20.21 -3.05
CA HIS A 115 2.40 -20.45 -2.94
C HIS A 115 1.81 -19.82 -1.67
N ALA A 116 2.46 -19.99 -0.54
CA ALA A 116 2.02 -19.42 0.74
C ALA A 116 2.06 -17.90 0.75
N MET A 117 3.09 -17.28 0.16
CA MET A 117 3.17 -15.82 -0.02
C MET A 117 2.08 -15.30 -0.96
N GLY A 118 1.68 -16.07 -1.97
CA GLY A 118 0.54 -15.77 -2.83
C GLY A 118 -0.78 -15.73 -2.04
N ILE A 119 -1.06 -16.74 -1.23
CA ILE A 119 -2.22 -16.79 -0.32
C ILE A 119 -2.18 -15.61 0.66
N TRP A 120 -1.02 -15.36 1.27
CA TRP A 120 -0.79 -14.23 2.17
C TRP A 120 -1.13 -12.89 1.54
N GLY A 121 -0.62 -12.63 0.33
CA GLY A 121 -0.93 -11.43 -0.44
C GLY A 121 -2.41 -11.29 -0.78
N THR A 122 -3.11 -12.42 -1.03
CA THR A 122 -4.56 -12.44 -1.25
C THR A 122 -5.32 -12.01 0.00
N PHE A 123 -4.97 -12.53 1.18
CA PHE A 123 -5.60 -12.09 2.45
C PHE A 123 -5.33 -10.63 2.78
N ILE A 124 -4.15 -10.09 2.44
CA ILE A 124 -3.85 -8.66 2.55
C ILE A 124 -4.79 -7.86 1.65
N SER A 125 -4.91 -8.23 0.37
CA SER A 125 -5.76 -7.53 -0.60
C SER A 125 -7.24 -7.60 -0.23
N LEU A 126 -7.72 -8.77 0.24
CA LEU A 126 -9.08 -8.91 0.75
C LEU A 126 -9.32 -8.01 1.96
N GLY A 127 -8.37 -7.94 2.91
CA GLY A 127 -8.49 -7.05 4.08
C GLY A 127 -8.57 -5.58 3.68
N ILE A 128 -7.77 -5.16 2.71
CA ILE A 128 -7.81 -3.81 2.14
C ILE A 128 -9.18 -3.54 1.52
N GLY A 129 -9.63 -4.39 0.61
CA GLY A 129 -10.89 -4.20 -0.12
C GLY A 129 -12.12 -4.22 0.78
N VAL A 130 -12.19 -5.20 1.68
CA VAL A 130 -13.29 -5.29 2.66
C VAL A 130 -13.30 -4.06 3.55
N GLY A 131 -12.13 -3.62 4.06
CA GLY A 131 -12.03 -2.42 4.88
C GLY A 131 -12.56 -1.20 4.13
N GLN A 132 -11.99 -0.91 2.98
CA GLN A 132 -12.36 0.29 2.20
C GLN A 132 -13.84 0.29 1.75
N THR A 133 -14.40 -0.87 1.42
CA THR A 133 -15.81 -0.96 1.01
C THR A 133 -16.76 -0.80 2.18
N LEU A 134 -16.50 -1.48 3.30
CA LEU A 134 -17.35 -1.43 4.49
C LEU A 134 -17.25 -0.10 5.23
N GLY A 135 -16.12 0.61 5.13
CA GLY A 135 -15.86 1.83 5.87
C GLY A 135 -16.91 2.91 5.63
N SER A 136 -17.19 3.24 4.38
CA SER A 136 -18.22 4.23 4.05
C SER A 136 -19.61 3.76 4.44
N TRP A 137 -19.93 2.48 4.30
CA TRP A 137 -21.22 1.95 4.71
C TRP A 137 -21.44 2.09 6.22
N ILE A 138 -20.43 1.75 7.02
CA ILE A 138 -20.46 1.90 8.48
C ILE A 138 -20.61 3.38 8.87
N TYR A 139 -19.83 4.25 8.23
CA TYR A 139 -19.92 5.68 8.48
C TYR A 139 -21.30 6.23 8.18
N LEU A 140 -21.88 5.90 7.03
CA LEU A 140 -23.20 6.37 6.61
C LEU A 140 -24.33 5.88 7.54
N SER A 141 -24.16 4.69 8.15
CA SER A 141 -25.15 4.09 9.04
C SER A 141 -24.99 4.51 10.50
N PHE A 142 -23.76 4.72 10.98
CA PHE A 142 -23.46 4.83 12.41
C PHE A 142 -22.51 5.98 12.76
N GLY A 143 -21.99 6.72 11.77
CA GLY A 143 -21.07 7.85 11.97
C GLY A 143 -19.63 7.47 12.29
N PHE A 144 -18.79 8.49 12.51
CA PHE A 144 -17.33 8.33 12.69
C PHE A 144 -16.94 7.56 13.93
N THR A 145 -17.60 7.81 15.07
CA THR A 145 -17.24 7.14 16.34
C THR A 145 -17.33 5.62 16.21
N ILE A 146 -18.42 5.13 15.65
CA ILE A 146 -18.60 3.67 15.46
C ILE A 146 -17.63 3.13 14.40
N LEU A 147 -17.34 3.90 13.34
CA LEU A 147 -16.34 3.54 12.33
C LEU A 147 -14.96 3.28 12.97
N PHE A 148 -14.50 4.18 13.84
CA PHE A 148 -13.21 4.05 14.53
C PHE A 148 -13.23 2.92 15.55
N LEU A 149 -14.32 2.73 16.30
CA LEU A 149 -14.46 1.63 17.26
C LEU A 149 -14.47 0.26 16.58
N ILE A 150 -15.10 0.13 15.42
CA ILE A 150 -15.04 -1.11 14.62
C ILE A 150 -13.62 -1.35 14.10
N GLY A 151 -12.90 -0.29 13.69
CA GLY A 151 -11.48 -0.39 13.35
C GLY A 151 -10.63 -0.88 14.53
N ALA A 152 -10.87 -0.36 15.74
CA ALA A 152 -10.22 -0.84 16.95
C ALA A 152 -10.57 -2.31 17.24
N LEU A 153 -11.83 -2.71 17.09
CA LEU A 153 -12.28 -4.09 17.25
C LEU A 153 -11.54 -5.05 16.31
N PHE A 154 -11.37 -4.68 15.03
CA PHE A 154 -10.60 -5.50 14.10
C PHE A 154 -9.12 -5.60 14.49
N SER A 155 -8.51 -4.52 15.01
CA SER A 155 -7.15 -4.59 15.57
C SER A 155 -7.09 -5.51 16.78
N LEU A 156 -8.09 -5.47 17.66
CA LEU A 156 -8.18 -6.35 18.82
C LEU A 156 -8.32 -7.83 18.42
N ILE A 157 -9.16 -8.13 17.43
CA ILE A 157 -9.28 -9.49 16.88
C ILE A 157 -7.93 -9.95 16.34
N ALA A 158 -7.23 -9.09 15.58
CA ALA A 158 -5.90 -9.41 15.07
C ALA A 158 -4.91 -9.70 16.20
N PHE A 159 -4.94 -8.92 17.31
CA PHE A 159 -4.12 -9.14 18.49
C PHE A 159 -4.38 -10.50 19.12
N ILE A 160 -5.66 -10.86 19.35
CA ILE A 160 -6.07 -12.15 19.93
C ILE A 160 -5.60 -13.32 19.06
N LEU A 161 -5.75 -13.22 17.73
CA LEU A 161 -5.32 -14.27 16.81
C LEU A 161 -3.80 -14.49 16.84
N VAL A 162 -3.02 -13.41 16.96
CA VAL A 162 -1.56 -13.53 17.09
C VAL A 162 -1.15 -14.19 18.43
N PHE A 163 -1.99 -14.12 19.46
CA PHE A 163 -1.70 -14.76 20.74
C PHE A 163 -1.48 -16.27 20.60
N TRP A 164 -2.25 -16.93 19.75
CA TRP A 164 -2.20 -18.38 19.51
C TRP A 164 -1.01 -18.83 18.64
N ILE A 165 -0.33 -17.89 17.99
CA ILE A 165 0.83 -18.21 17.12
C ILE A 165 2.08 -18.32 18.00
N LYS A 166 2.89 -19.36 17.77
CA LYS A 166 4.18 -19.51 18.45
C LYS A 166 5.23 -18.58 17.84
N GLU A 167 6.11 -18.08 18.69
CA GLU A 167 7.30 -17.33 18.23
C GLU A 167 8.25 -18.28 17.47
N THR A 168 8.81 -17.81 16.37
CA THR A 168 9.69 -18.61 15.52
C THR A 168 11.16 -18.31 15.75
N LEU A 169 11.49 -17.13 16.27
CA LEU A 169 12.87 -16.76 16.56
C LEU A 169 13.39 -17.51 17.78
N VAL A 170 14.37 -18.40 17.58
CA VAL A 170 14.95 -19.24 18.64
C VAL A 170 15.82 -18.42 19.59
N ASN A 171 16.73 -17.60 19.07
CA ASN A 171 17.70 -16.83 19.85
C ASN A 171 17.25 -15.37 20.02
N GLN A 172 16.26 -15.13 20.88
CA GLN A 172 15.76 -13.79 21.15
C GLN A 172 16.73 -13.01 22.04
N GLN A 173 17.02 -11.77 21.64
CA GLN A 173 17.77 -10.82 22.45
C GLN A 173 16.80 -9.97 23.30
N LYS A 174 17.28 -9.47 24.45
CA LYS A 174 16.56 -8.42 25.17
C LYS A 174 16.66 -7.11 24.40
N PHE A 175 15.57 -6.34 24.38
CA PHE A 175 15.58 -5.03 23.74
C PHE A 175 16.67 -4.14 24.35
N ASN A 176 17.44 -3.50 23.47
CA ASN A 176 18.44 -2.49 23.81
C ASN A 176 18.36 -1.38 22.76
N PHE A 177 18.51 -0.13 23.16
CA PHE A 177 18.53 1.03 22.26
C PHE A 177 19.59 0.96 21.17
N LYS A 178 20.68 0.19 21.39
CA LYS A 178 21.68 -0.07 20.33
C LYS A 178 21.10 -0.80 19.12
N LEU A 179 20.01 -1.56 19.28
CA LEU A 179 19.32 -2.25 18.18
C LEU A 179 18.63 -1.28 17.23
N LEU A 180 18.37 -0.05 17.66
CA LEU A 180 17.82 1.00 16.80
C LEU A 180 18.88 1.69 15.91
N ARG A 181 20.16 1.34 16.04
CA ARG A 181 21.20 1.78 15.10
C ARG A 181 21.07 1.00 13.79
N ILE A 182 20.70 1.68 12.71
CA ILE A 182 20.54 1.11 11.37
C ILE A 182 21.65 1.65 10.48
N SER A 183 22.35 0.78 9.77
CA SER A 183 23.30 1.13 8.73
C SER A 183 22.59 1.27 7.38
N TRP A 184 23.06 2.16 6.51
CA TRP A 184 22.57 2.28 5.15
C TRP A 184 22.64 0.97 4.36
N LYS A 185 23.66 0.13 4.65
CA LYS A 185 23.81 -1.19 4.04
C LYS A 185 22.70 -2.17 4.42
N ASP A 186 22.06 -1.96 5.57
CA ASP A 186 20.97 -2.81 6.06
C ASP A 186 19.61 -2.40 5.48
N VAL A 187 19.54 -1.23 4.84
CA VAL A 187 18.29 -0.63 4.34
C VAL A 187 18.17 -0.73 2.82
N PHE A 188 19.31 -0.75 2.10
CA PHE A 188 19.34 -0.49 0.67
C PHE A 188 20.04 -1.58 -0.13
N GLU A 189 19.36 -2.09 -1.18
CA GLU A 189 19.94 -3.05 -2.15
C GLU A 189 20.03 -2.38 -3.54
N PRO A 190 21.27 -2.01 -3.98
CA PRO A 190 21.43 -1.27 -5.24
C PRO A 190 20.90 -1.99 -6.48
N ASN A 191 21.00 -3.32 -6.52
CA ASN A 191 20.53 -4.12 -7.66
C ASN A 191 19.02 -4.02 -7.87
N VAL A 192 18.26 -3.72 -6.83
CA VAL A 192 16.79 -3.58 -6.86
C VAL A 192 16.33 -2.20 -7.33
N LEU A 193 17.24 -1.23 -7.50
CA LEU A 193 16.91 0.13 -7.93
C LEU A 193 16.02 0.21 -9.17
N PRO A 194 16.21 -0.60 -10.22
CA PRO A 194 15.33 -0.58 -11.37
C PRO A 194 13.87 -0.90 -11.01
N ALA A 195 13.66 -1.94 -10.19
CA ALA A 195 12.33 -2.30 -9.70
C ALA A 195 11.77 -1.24 -8.76
N ALA A 196 12.60 -0.71 -7.84
CA ALA A 196 12.22 0.35 -6.91
C ALA A 196 11.77 1.63 -7.64
N PHE A 197 12.44 2.01 -8.74
CA PHE A 197 12.05 3.18 -9.52
C PHE A 197 10.68 3.00 -10.20
N VAL A 198 10.43 1.84 -10.82
CA VAL A 198 9.11 1.54 -11.41
C VAL A 198 8.03 1.46 -10.32
N MET A 199 8.36 0.88 -9.16
CA MET A 199 7.45 0.84 -8.02
C MET A 199 7.09 2.24 -7.52
N LEU A 200 8.08 3.13 -7.36
CA LEU A 200 7.86 4.51 -6.93
C LEU A 200 6.88 5.23 -7.87
N LEU A 201 7.12 5.18 -9.18
CA LEU A 201 6.27 5.85 -10.16
C LEU A 201 4.84 5.28 -10.20
N SER A 202 4.70 3.95 -10.14
CA SER A 202 3.39 3.28 -10.12
C SER A 202 2.63 3.59 -8.82
N ALA A 203 3.34 3.64 -7.69
CA ALA A 203 2.76 3.92 -6.39
C ALA A 203 2.31 5.38 -6.24
N MET A 204 2.92 6.34 -6.97
CA MET A 204 2.43 7.73 -7.03
C MET A 204 0.98 7.77 -7.56
N CYS A 205 0.66 6.96 -8.57
CA CYS A 205 -0.71 6.83 -9.06
C CYS A 205 -1.67 6.35 -7.95
N SER A 206 -1.24 5.37 -7.15
CA SER A 206 -2.04 4.87 -6.03
C SER A 206 -2.26 5.94 -4.95
N GLY A 207 -1.24 6.76 -4.66
CA GLY A 207 -1.35 7.88 -3.72
C GLY A 207 -2.42 8.89 -4.16
N MET A 208 -2.44 9.26 -5.44
CA MET A 208 -3.48 10.14 -6.02
C MET A 208 -4.86 9.51 -5.94
N ILE A 209 -5.00 8.22 -6.27
CA ILE A 209 -6.26 7.46 -6.16
C ILE A 209 -6.80 7.49 -4.72
N PHE A 210 -5.93 7.24 -3.72
CA PHE A 210 -6.37 7.21 -2.32
C PHE A 210 -6.88 8.55 -1.81
N VAL A 211 -6.34 9.66 -2.32
CA VAL A 211 -6.76 11.01 -1.92
C VAL A 211 -8.00 11.48 -2.70
N LEU A 212 -8.05 11.27 -4.02
CA LEU A 212 -9.03 11.94 -4.87
C LEU A 212 -10.28 11.14 -5.19
N THR A 213 -10.22 9.80 -5.18
CA THR A 213 -11.42 9.00 -5.53
C THR A 213 -12.57 9.14 -4.54
N PRO A 214 -12.37 9.34 -3.21
CA PRO A 214 -13.48 9.67 -2.32
C PRO A 214 -14.19 10.97 -2.68
N ASP A 215 -13.44 12.01 -3.07
CA ASP A 215 -13.99 13.30 -3.50
C ASP A 215 -14.70 13.17 -4.84
N LEU A 216 -14.10 12.44 -5.80
CA LEU A 216 -14.74 12.16 -7.09
C LEU A 216 -16.05 11.38 -6.93
N SER A 217 -16.13 10.43 -5.99
CA SER A 217 -17.39 9.76 -5.65
C SER A 217 -18.47 10.78 -5.24
N THR A 218 -18.10 11.76 -4.41
CA THR A 218 -19.01 12.82 -3.99
C THR A 218 -19.50 13.67 -5.18
N TYR A 219 -18.61 14.05 -6.12
CA TYR A 219 -18.98 14.79 -7.34
C TYR A 219 -19.89 14.00 -8.27
N LEU A 220 -19.80 12.68 -8.27
CA LEU A 220 -20.66 11.79 -9.05
C LEU A 220 -21.99 11.42 -8.35
N GLY A 221 -22.23 11.96 -7.14
CA GLY A 221 -23.43 11.66 -6.36
C GLY A 221 -23.43 10.27 -5.71
N ILE A 222 -22.25 9.65 -5.59
CA ILE A 222 -22.10 8.32 -4.95
C ILE A 222 -21.86 8.53 -3.45
N SER A 223 -22.83 8.13 -2.63
CA SER A 223 -22.76 8.29 -1.17
C SER A 223 -21.66 7.42 -0.54
N ASN A 224 -21.43 6.20 -1.06
CA ASN A 224 -20.40 5.30 -0.59
C ASN A 224 -19.05 5.65 -1.23
N LYS A 225 -18.19 6.37 -0.52
CA LYS A 225 -16.84 6.76 -0.98
C LYS A 225 -15.87 5.58 -1.13
N GLY A 226 -16.20 4.44 -0.51
CA GLY A 226 -15.48 3.18 -0.68
C GLY A 226 -15.81 2.41 -1.97
N PHE A 227 -16.79 2.88 -2.75
CA PHE A 227 -17.31 2.19 -3.93
C PHE A 227 -16.21 1.87 -4.96
N PHE A 228 -15.36 2.85 -5.30
CA PHE A 228 -14.21 2.64 -6.20
C PHE A 228 -13.30 1.53 -5.70
N PHE A 229 -12.97 1.59 -4.42
CA PHE A 229 -12.03 0.66 -3.79
C PHE A 229 -12.54 -0.78 -3.80
N GLY A 230 -13.83 -0.98 -3.55
CA GLY A 230 -14.46 -2.30 -3.64
C GLY A 230 -14.35 -2.91 -5.04
N ILE A 231 -14.66 -2.13 -6.07
CA ILE A 231 -14.61 -2.58 -7.47
C ILE A 231 -13.19 -2.91 -7.89
N TYR A 232 -12.22 -2.00 -7.63
CA TYR A 232 -10.85 -2.23 -8.07
C TYR A 232 -10.21 -3.44 -7.38
N VAL A 233 -10.52 -3.69 -6.10
CA VAL A 233 -9.98 -4.86 -5.38
C VAL A 233 -10.55 -6.16 -5.94
N ILE A 234 -11.83 -6.22 -6.25
CA ILE A 234 -12.43 -7.38 -6.93
C ILE A 234 -11.74 -7.63 -8.27
N ALA A 235 -11.58 -6.59 -9.09
CA ALA A 235 -10.89 -6.70 -10.37
C ALA A 235 -9.42 -7.14 -10.20
N THR A 236 -8.72 -6.61 -9.17
CA THR A 236 -7.35 -7.01 -8.82
C THR A 236 -7.25 -8.48 -8.49
N ILE A 237 -8.16 -9.02 -7.69
CA ILE A 237 -8.15 -10.43 -7.30
C ILE A 237 -8.42 -11.32 -8.51
N LEU A 238 -9.44 -10.97 -9.30
CA LEU A 238 -9.80 -11.76 -10.49
C LEU A 238 -8.64 -11.81 -11.51
N ILE A 239 -8.02 -10.69 -11.83
CA ILE A 239 -6.92 -10.66 -12.79
C ILE A 239 -5.68 -11.40 -12.26
N ARG A 240 -5.39 -11.36 -10.96
CA ARG A 240 -4.29 -12.14 -10.36
C ARG A 240 -4.45 -13.64 -10.57
N LEU A 241 -5.68 -14.15 -10.45
CA LEU A 241 -5.96 -15.55 -10.69
C LEU A 241 -5.72 -15.93 -12.18
N LEU A 242 -6.07 -15.02 -13.09
CA LEU A 242 -5.93 -15.25 -14.53
C LEU A 242 -4.49 -15.07 -15.04
N THR A 243 -3.71 -14.19 -14.40
CA THR A 243 -2.37 -13.81 -14.88
C THR A 243 -1.22 -14.28 -13.97
N SER A 244 -1.48 -15.20 -13.05
CA SER A 244 -0.50 -15.67 -12.05
C SER A 244 0.83 -16.17 -12.64
N SER A 245 0.80 -16.79 -13.83
CA SER A 245 1.98 -17.29 -14.53
C SER A 245 2.47 -16.37 -15.69
N LEU A 246 1.82 -15.24 -15.91
CA LEU A 246 2.12 -14.36 -17.06
C LEU A 246 3.57 -13.87 -17.03
N SER A 247 4.01 -13.41 -15.87
CA SER A 247 5.37 -12.85 -15.72
C SER A 247 6.48 -13.91 -15.82
N ASP A 248 6.15 -15.18 -15.57
CA ASP A 248 7.10 -16.29 -15.74
C ASP A 248 7.23 -16.67 -17.22
N ARG A 249 6.16 -16.50 -18.03
CA ARG A 249 6.13 -16.84 -19.45
C ARG A 249 6.76 -15.79 -20.36
N ILE A 250 6.39 -14.52 -20.18
CA ILE A 250 6.84 -13.43 -21.07
C ILE A 250 7.96 -12.56 -20.49
N GLY A 251 8.33 -12.80 -19.22
CA GLY A 251 9.37 -12.06 -18.49
C GLY A 251 8.79 -10.92 -17.64
N ARG A 252 9.53 -10.55 -16.58
CA ARG A 252 9.11 -9.56 -15.58
C ARG A 252 8.90 -8.18 -16.19
N GLU A 253 9.90 -7.71 -16.95
CA GLU A 253 9.93 -6.35 -17.51
C GLU A 253 8.79 -6.14 -18.53
N LYS A 254 8.51 -7.13 -19.38
CA LYS A 254 7.42 -7.05 -20.36
C LYS A 254 6.04 -7.06 -19.69
N THR A 255 5.88 -7.89 -18.67
CA THR A 255 4.62 -7.94 -17.88
C THR A 255 4.37 -6.63 -17.16
N LEU A 256 5.42 -6.03 -16.56
CA LEU A 256 5.34 -4.71 -15.93
C LEU A 256 5.02 -3.61 -16.93
N LEU A 257 5.58 -3.67 -18.13
CA LEU A 257 5.27 -2.71 -19.20
C LEU A 257 3.78 -2.75 -19.57
N ILE A 258 3.20 -3.95 -19.72
CA ILE A 258 1.76 -4.11 -19.97
C ILE A 258 0.95 -3.51 -18.82
N GLY A 259 1.30 -3.84 -17.56
CA GLY A 259 0.60 -3.34 -16.39
C GLY A 259 0.70 -1.83 -16.23
N CYS A 260 1.89 -1.23 -16.44
CA CYS A 260 2.08 0.22 -16.41
C CYS A 260 1.33 0.93 -17.55
N PHE A 261 1.26 0.34 -18.75
CA PHE A 261 0.48 0.89 -19.86
C PHE A 261 -1.03 0.91 -19.53
N ILE A 262 -1.56 -0.18 -18.93
CA ILE A 262 -2.93 -0.23 -18.45
C ILE A 262 -3.14 0.81 -17.33
N LEU A 263 -2.14 1.07 -16.50
CA LEU A 263 -2.19 2.10 -15.46
C LEU A 263 -2.29 3.51 -16.06
N VAL A 264 -1.58 3.82 -17.17
CA VAL A 264 -1.74 5.08 -17.90
C VAL A 264 -3.20 5.26 -18.33
N ILE A 265 -3.78 4.25 -18.96
CA ILE A 265 -5.18 4.28 -19.42
C ILE A 265 -6.10 4.51 -18.20
N SER A 266 -5.87 3.81 -17.10
CA SER A 266 -6.67 3.94 -15.88
C SER A 266 -6.63 5.37 -15.33
N MET A 267 -5.45 5.99 -15.21
CA MET A 267 -5.31 7.36 -14.72
C MET A 267 -6.11 8.34 -15.57
N LEU A 268 -6.05 8.23 -16.89
CA LEU A 268 -6.82 9.08 -17.81
C LEU A 268 -8.34 8.83 -17.65
N LEU A 269 -8.76 7.58 -17.54
CA LEU A 269 -10.17 7.24 -17.35
C LEU A 269 -10.72 7.77 -16.02
N VAL A 270 -9.97 7.66 -14.93
CA VAL A 270 -10.40 8.21 -13.63
C VAL A 270 -10.53 9.72 -13.72
N GLY A 271 -9.53 10.40 -14.29
CA GLY A 271 -9.54 11.86 -14.43
C GLY A 271 -10.66 12.41 -15.32
N THR A 272 -11.09 11.65 -16.32
CA THR A 272 -12.18 12.04 -17.24
C THR A 272 -13.56 11.49 -16.84
N SER A 273 -13.67 10.80 -15.69
CA SER A 273 -14.92 10.18 -15.24
C SER A 273 -16.00 11.23 -14.93
N ASN A 274 -17.09 11.21 -15.71
CA ASN A 274 -18.24 12.12 -15.58
C ASN A 274 -19.55 11.40 -15.24
N SER A 275 -19.53 10.08 -15.15
CA SER A 275 -20.68 9.24 -14.83
C SER A 275 -20.27 8.06 -13.95
N ILE A 276 -21.24 7.45 -13.29
CA ILE A 276 -21.02 6.25 -12.48
C ILE A 276 -20.46 5.11 -13.34
N VAL A 277 -20.91 4.97 -14.58
CA VAL A 277 -20.45 3.90 -15.49
C VAL A 277 -18.97 4.10 -15.85
N SER A 278 -18.55 5.32 -16.25
CA SER A 278 -17.14 5.60 -16.55
C SER A 278 -16.24 5.41 -15.32
N TYR A 279 -16.75 5.74 -14.13
CA TYR A 279 -16.05 5.55 -12.87
C TYR A 279 -15.86 4.07 -12.51
N ILE A 280 -16.89 3.22 -12.75
CA ILE A 280 -16.79 1.77 -12.58
C ILE A 280 -15.74 1.18 -13.54
N ILE A 281 -15.77 1.57 -14.82
CA ILE A 281 -14.80 1.11 -15.82
C ILE A 281 -13.39 1.51 -15.40
N ALA A 282 -13.18 2.74 -14.96
CA ALA A 282 -11.90 3.22 -14.48
C ALA A 282 -11.38 2.42 -13.27
N ALA A 283 -12.26 2.07 -12.33
CA ALA A 283 -11.92 1.24 -11.17
C ALA A 283 -11.51 -0.19 -11.58
N ILE A 284 -12.23 -0.79 -12.54
CA ILE A 284 -11.88 -2.13 -13.09
C ILE A 284 -10.50 -2.07 -13.75
N ILE A 285 -10.25 -1.09 -14.62
CA ILE A 285 -8.97 -0.95 -15.32
C ILE A 285 -7.82 -0.70 -14.33
N PHE A 286 -8.05 0.11 -13.27
CA PHE A 286 -7.07 0.29 -12.20
C PHE A 286 -6.78 -1.03 -11.46
N GLY A 287 -7.83 -1.81 -11.20
CA GLY A 287 -7.70 -3.14 -10.58
C GLY A 287 -6.89 -4.11 -11.45
N ILE A 288 -7.12 -4.11 -12.76
CA ILE A 288 -6.35 -4.92 -13.71
C ILE A 288 -4.87 -4.49 -13.70
N ALA A 289 -4.60 -3.19 -13.80
CA ALA A 289 -3.23 -2.67 -13.76
C ALA A 289 -2.48 -3.10 -12.49
N THR A 290 -3.08 -2.86 -11.32
CA THR A 290 -2.47 -3.19 -10.02
C THR A 290 -2.37 -4.69 -9.77
N GLY A 291 -3.33 -5.47 -10.27
CA GLY A 291 -3.33 -6.93 -10.17
C GLY A 291 -2.20 -7.59 -10.95
N ILE A 292 -1.81 -7.01 -12.08
CA ILE A 292 -0.67 -7.47 -12.90
C ILE A 292 0.65 -6.94 -12.32
N THR A 293 0.74 -5.64 -12.01
CA THR A 293 2.00 -5.01 -11.62
C THR A 293 2.50 -5.46 -10.26
N SER A 294 1.63 -5.55 -9.26
CA SER A 294 2.02 -5.82 -7.87
C SER A 294 2.76 -7.16 -7.69
N PRO A 295 2.22 -8.33 -8.08
CA PRO A 295 2.94 -9.60 -7.92
C PRO A 295 4.20 -9.67 -8.78
N THR A 296 4.16 -9.10 -9.99
CA THR A 296 5.31 -9.08 -10.90
C THR A 296 6.44 -8.22 -10.32
N MET A 297 6.12 -7.12 -9.66
CA MET A 297 7.10 -6.27 -8.99
C MET A 297 7.83 -7.00 -7.85
N PHE A 298 7.08 -7.74 -7.02
CA PHE A 298 7.67 -8.57 -5.96
C PHE A 298 8.61 -9.64 -6.53
N ALA A 299 8.17 -10.31 -7.61
CA ALA A 299 8.97 -11.32 -8.27
C ALA A 299 10.24 -10.72 -8.88
N TRP A 300 10.13 -9.59 -9.60
CA TRP A 300 11.28 -8.92 -10.19
C TRP A 300 12.28 -8.42 -9.14
N THR A 301 11.77 -7.89 -8.03
CA THR A 301 12.61 -7.51 -6.87
C THR A 301 13.39 -8.69 -6.32
N ALA A 302 12.75 -9.85 -6.17
CA ALA A 302 13.40 -11.06 -5.70
C ALA A 302 14.48 -11.57 -6.68
N ASP A 303 14.17 -11.51 -8.00
CA ASP A 303 15.10 -11.91 -9.06
C ASP A 303 16.34 -10.99 -9.13
N LEU A 304 16.20 -9.69 -8.82
CA LEU A 304 17.30 -8.72 -8.80
C LEU A 304 18.10 -8.73 -7.49
N SER A 305 17.54 -9.23 -6.41
CA SER A 305 18.18 -9.24 -5.09
C SER A 305 19.29 -10.26 -5.01
N HIS A 306 20.41 -9.90 -4.38
CA HIS A 306 21.42 -10.89 -4.01
C HIS A 306 20.82 -11.94 -3.07
N GLU A 307 21.22 -13.21 -3.19
CA GLU A 307 20.65 -14.33 -2.44
C GLU A 307 20.65 -14.10 -0.93
N ASP A 308 21.75 -13.60 -0.39
CA ASP A 308 21.92 -13.32 1.05
C ASP A 308 21.23 -12.01 1.49
N ARG A 309 20.69 -11.21 0.54
CA ARG A 309 20.12 -9.87 0.81
C ARG A 309 18.70 -9.69 0.30
N ARG A 310 17.96 -10.78 0.07
CA ARG A 310 16.58 -10.73 -0.42
C ARG A 310 15.64 -9.95 0.50
N GLY A 311 15.87 -9.99 1.81
CA GLY A 311 15.11 -9.19 2.78
C GLY A 311 15.36 -7.68 2.63
N VAL A 312 16.62 -7.28 2.42
CA VAL A 312 16.99 -5.88 2.16
C VAL A 312 16.44 -5.41 0.81
N GLY A 313 16.47 -6.27 -0.22
CA GLY A 313 15.87 -5.99 -1.52
C GLY A 313 14.39 -5.72 -1.43
N ALA A 314 13.64 -6.58 -0.75
CA ALA A 314 12.22 -6.37 -0.48
C ALA A 314 11.98 -5.07 0.31
N GLY A 315 12.82 -4.77 1.32
CA GLY A 315 12.79 -3.52 2.08
C GLY A 315 12.95 -2.29 1.19
N THR A 316 13.94 -2.30 0.28
CA THR A 316 14.18 -1.23 -0.69
C THR A 316 12.95 -0.97 -1.55
N MET A 317 12.33 -2.02 -2.06
CA MET A 317 11.10 -1.91 -2.86
C MET A 317 9.92 -1.35 -2.03
N PHE A 318 9.73 -1.81 -0.80
CA PHE A 318 8.67 -1.29 0.06
C PHE A 318 8.88 0.17 0.44
N ILE A 319 10.12 0.62 0.65
CA ILE A 319 10.44 2.03 0.85
C ILE A 319 10.05 2.84 -0.39
N ALA A 320 10.36 2.35 -1.58
CA ALA A 320 9.96 3.00 -2.83
C ALA A 320 8.42 3.06 -3.00
N LEU A 321 7.70 1.99 -2.60
CA LEU A 321 6.24 1.97 -2.55
C LEU A 321 5.68 3.08 -1.65
N GLU A 322 6.17 3.16 -0.41
CA GLU A 322 5.69 4.16 0.57
C GLU A 322 6.01 5.59 0.10
N PHE A 323 7.23 5.84 -0.39
CA PHE A 323 7.58 7.14 -0.95
C PHE A 323 6.78 7.48 -2.20
N GLY A 324 6.49 6.50 -3.05
CA GLY A 324 5.62 6.70 -4.21
C GLY A 324 4.22 7.15 -3.78
N ILE A 325 3.57 6.42 -2.88
CA ILE A 325 2.24 6.79 -2.34
C ILE A 325 2.30 8.18 -1.70
N MET A 326 3.34 8.48 -0.92
CA MET A 326 3.56 9.79 -0.30
C MET A 326 3.66 10.90 -1.34
N PHE A 327 4.53 10.76 -2.34
CA PHE A 327 4.70 11.79 -3.37
C PHE A 327 3.43 11.97 -4.20
N GLY A 328 2.72 10.88 -4.53
CA GLY A 328 1.42 10.96 -5.18
C GLY A 328 0.41 11.75 -4.37
N ALA A 329 0.33 11.50 -3.07
CA ALA A 329 -0.55 12.23 -2.16
C ALA A 329 -0.13 13.69 -1.98
N LEU A 330 1.18 14.01 -1.90
CA LEU A 330 1.69 15.37 -1.82
C LEU A 330 1.40 16.18 -3.08
N LEU A 331 1.51 15.56 -4.25
CA LEU A 331 1.18 16.23 -5.52
C LEU A 331 -0.28 16.69 -5.55
N THR A 332 -1.19 15.99 -4.88
CA THR A 332 -2.59 16.44 -4.80
C THR A 332 -2.75 17.76 -4.06
N LEU A 333 -1.85 18.10 -3.12
CA LEU A 333 -1.92 19.38 -2.39
C LEU A 333 -1.67 20.60 -3.28
N VAL A 334 -0.90 20.43 -4.35
CA VAL A 334 -0.58 21.53 -5.29
C VAL A 334 -1.39 21.49 -6.58
N SER A 335 -1.94 20.32 -6.95
CA SER A 335 -2.65 20.14 -8.21
C SER A 335 -4.16 20.06 -8.08
N TYR A 336 -4.69 19.94 -6.85
CA TYR A 336 -6.11 19.80 -6.56
C TYR A 336 -6.60 20.87 -5.58
N ASP A 337 -7.52 21.71 -6.02
CA ASP A 337 -8.12 22.83 -5.26
C ASP A 337 -9.55 22.54 -4.77
N SER A 338 -9.92 21.27 -4.66
CA SER A 338 -11.28 20.82 -4.31
C SER A 338 -12.33 21.15 -5.38
N THR A 339 -11.93 21.37 -6.64
CA THR A 339 -12.84 21.50 -7.77
C THR A 339 -12.72 20.31 -8.71
N LYS A 340 -13.80 20.01 -9.45
CA LYS A 340 -13.83 18.88 -10.40
C LYS A 340 -12.84 19.07 -11.55
N SER A 341 -12.59 20.30 -11.98
CA SER A 341 -11.68 20.63 -13.09
C SER A 341 -10.22 20.25 -12.78
N THR A 342 -9.79 20.41 -11.53
CA THR A 342 -8.42 20.11 -11.10
C THR A 342 -8.17 18.62 -10.86
N ILE A 343 -9.22 17.82 -10.70
CA ILE A 343 -9.11 16.36 -10.62
C ILE A 343 -8.47 15.80 -11.89
N PHE A 344 -8.91 16.24 -13.07
CA PHE A 344 -8.33 15.80 -14.35
C PHE A 344 -6.84 16.12 -14.44
N LEU A 345 -6.42 17.33 -14.06
CA LEU A 345 -5.02 17.73 -14.07
C LEU A 345 -4.17 16.83 -13.17
N THR A 346 -4.65 16.53 -11.98
CA THR A 346 -3.92 15.66 -11.05
C THR A 346 -3.77 14.24 -11.58
N PHE A 347 -4.82 13.66 -12.15
CA PHE A 347 -4.73 12.32 -12.76
C PHE A 347 -3.92 12.31 -14.07
N LEU A 348 -3.85 13.42 -14.81
CA LEU A 348 -2.96 13.58 -15.95
C LEU A 348 -1.49 13.51 -15.52
N ILE A 349 -1.13 14.14 -14.39
CA ILE A 349 0.22 13.99 -13.79
C ILE A 349 0.47 12.51 -13.47
N GLY A 350 -0.50 11.79 -12.89
CA GLY A 350 -0.39 10.36 -12.64
C GLY A 350 -0.16 9.54 -13.91
N ALA A 351 -0.89 9.85 -14.99
CA ALA A 351 -0.67 9.23 -16.31
C ALA A 351 0.74 9.50 -16.86
N ILE A 352 1.28 10.69 -16.67
CA ILE A 352 2.66 11.03 -17.04
C ILE A 352 3.66 10.18 -16.25
N MET A 353 3.47 10.03 -14.92
CA MET A 353 4.35 9.20 -14.08
C MET A 353 4.32 7.73 -14.53
N ALA A 354 3.15 7.18 -14.82
CA ALA A 354 3.02 5.83 -15.35
C ALA A 354 3.66 5.69 -16.75
N THR A 355 3.57 6.72 -17.58
CA THR A 355 4.24 6.76 -18.91
C THR A 355 5.76 6.77 -18.78
N ILE A 356 6.31 7.52 -17.82
CA ILE A 356 7.75 7.50 -17.52
C ILE A 356 8.19 6.08 -17.10
N ALA A 357 7.38 5.38 -16.31
CA ALA A 357 7.65 3.99 -15.97
C ALA A 357 7.65 3.07 -17.20
N CYS A 358 6.73 3.26 -18.13
CA CYS A 358 6.70 2.52 -19.41
C CYS A 358 7.97 2.79 -20.24
N ILE A 359 8.36 4.04 -20.42
CA ILE A 359 9.57 4.43 -21.18
C ILE A 359 10.81 3.80 -20.55
N TYR A 360 10.92 3.86 -19.22
CA TYR A 360 12.04 3.27 -18.49
C TYR A 360 12.12 1.75 -18.71
N LEU A 361 10.99 1.04 -18.65
CA LEU A 361 10.92 -0.40 -18.92
C LEU A 361 11.29 -0.74 -20.37
N ILE A 362 10.85 0.05 -21.35
CA ILE A 362 11.23 -0.11 -22.76
C ILE A 362 12.75 -0.01 -22.92
N VAL A 363 13.38 0.98 -22.28
CA VAL A 363 14.84 1.15 -22.33
C VAL A 363 15.57 -0.06 -21.73
N ILE A 364 15.08 -0.60 -20.59
CA ILE A 364 15.67 -1.80 -19.97
C ILE A 364 15.55 -3.01 -20.91
N ILE A 365 14.37 -3.24 -21.48
CA ILE A 365 14.11 -4.35 -22.39
C ILE A 365 15.03 -4.26 -23.63
N ALA A 366 15.15 -3.07 -24.23
CA ALA A 366 16.00 -2.85 -25.39
C ALA A 366 17.50 -3.10 -25.08
N ARG A 367 17.99 -2.64 -23.90
CA ARG A 367 19.38 -2.90 -23.48
C ARG A 367 19.64 -4.39 -23.29
N LYS A 368 18.72 -5.12 -22.68
CA LYS A 368 18.83 -6.56 -22.45
C LYS A 368 18.85 -7.36 -23.77
N GLN A 369 18.02 -6.96 -24.74
CA GLN A 369 18.02 -7.58 -26.07
C GLN A 369 19.34 -7.34 -26.81
N LYS A 370 19.89 -6.12 -26.74
CA LYS A 370 21.18 -5.79 -27.35
C LYS A 370 22.35 -6.57 -26.73
N ALA A 371 22.34 -6.79 -25.42
CA ALA A 371 23.34 -7.61 -24.76
C ALA A 371 23.30 -9.07 -25.26
N ASN A 372 22.08 -9.66 -25.31
CA ASN A 372 21.89 -11.04 -25.78
C ASN A 372 22.19 -11.26 -27.29
N THR A 373 22.33 -10.20 -28.10
CA THR A 373 22.73 -10.32 -29.53
C THR A 373 24.20 -10.14 -29.75
N LEU A 374 24.96 -9.79 -28.71
CA LEU A 374 26.42 -9.59 -28.77
C LEU A 374 27.20 -10.79 -28.17
N ASP A 375 26.51 -11.64 -27.41
CA ASP A 375 26.97 -12.96 -26.96
C ASP A 375 26.56 -14.06 -27.97
#